data_5c21d4f91eb22616170b087b0935301b
#
_entry.id   5c21d4f91eb22616170b087b0935301b
#
_cell.length_a   1.000
_cell.length_b   1.000
_cell.length_c   1.000
_cell.angle_alpha   90.00
_cell.angle_beta   90.00
_cell.angle_gamma   90.00
#
_symmetry.space_group_name_H-M   'P 1'
#
loop_
_entity.id
_entity.type
_entity.pdbx_description
1 polymer ?
#
loop_
_entity_poly.entity_id
_entity_poly.type
_entity_poly.pdbx_seq_one_letter_code
_entity_poly.pdbx_strand_id
1 'polypeptide(L)'
;MPRSVNVVASRARRKKVLKQTKGNFLGRRNLFTVAKNTLEKGLGYAYEGRKDKKAEYRGIWIQRINAAVREYGMSYSEFIGKISKKGITINRKALADLAMNHPKAFEAIVAKVK
;
A
#
# COMPACT_ATOMS: atom_id res chain seq x y z
N MET A 1 31.19 -41.85 -13.60
CA MET A 1 29.94 -41.09 -13.57
C MET A 1 30.04 -39.99 -12.53
N PRO A 2 29.72 -38.74 -12.87
CA PRO A 2 29.68 -37.68 -11.86
C PRO A 2 28.57 -37.99 -10.86
N ARG A 3 28.91 -38.10 -9.58
CA ARG A 3 27.95 -38.27 -8.51
C ARG A 3 27.43 -36.89 -8.09
N SER A 4 26.12 -36.75 -8.00
CA SER A 4 25.49 -35.53 -7.44
C SER A 4 25.78 -35.50 -5.95
N VAL A 5 26.70 -34.65 -5.53
CA VAL A 5 26.98 -34.35 -4.11
C VAL A 5 25.99 -33.26 -3.66
N ASN A 6 25.58 -33.28 -2.41
CA ASN A 6 24.66 -32.30 -1.82
C ASN A 6 23.20 -32.34 -2.35
N VAL A 7 22.70 -33.52 -2.69
CA VAL A 7 21.30 -33.70 -3.16
C VAL A 7 20.29 -33.16 -2.16
N VAL A 8 20.53 -33.35 -0.87
CA VAL A 8 19.61 -32.86 0.20
C VAL A 8 19.50 -31.34 0.17
N ALA A 9 20.64 -30.64 0.12
CA ALA A 9 20.65 -29.18 0.06
C ALA A 9 20.00 -28.64 -1.25
N SER A 10 20.27 -29.28 -2.38
CA SER A 10 19.66 -28.93 -3.68
C SER A 10 18.14 -29.09 -3.64
N ARG A 11 17.63 -30.20 -3.12
CA ARG A 11 16.21 -30.44 -2.95
C ARG A 11 15.55 -29.45 -1.98
N ALA A 12 16.23 -29.10 -0.90
CA ALA A 12 15.74 -28.11 0.06
C ALA A 12 15.55 -26.73 -0.59
N ARG A 13 16.53 -26.28 -1.38
CA ARG A 13 16.40 -25.03 -2.16
C ARG A 13 15.23 -25.05 -3.13
N ARG A 14 15.05 -26.14 -3.87
CA ARG A 14 13.88 -26.31 -4.77
C ARG A 14 12.57 -26.27 -4.02
N LYS A 15 12.46 -27.03 -2.92
CA LYS A 15 11.23 -27.06 -2.08
C LYS A 15 10.91 -25.69 -1.52
N LYS A 16 11.90 -24.87 -1.14
CA LYS A 16 11.72 -23.51 -0.65
C LYS A 16 11.03 -22.64 -1.70
N VAL A 17 11.49 -22.67 -2.96
CA VAL A 17 10.86 -21.94 -4.08
C VAL A 17 9.44 -22.44 -4.34
N LEU A 18 9.27 -23.76 -4.48
CA LEU A 18 7.94 -24.35 -4.77
C LEU A 18 6.92 -24.12 -3.64
N LYS A 19 7.37 -23.99 -2.39
CA LYS A 19 6.49 -23.63 -1.27
C LYS A 19 5.91 -22.23 -1.43
N GLN A 20 6.69 -21.28 -1.95
CA GLN A 20 6.27 -19.90 -2.16
C GLN A 20 5.39 -19.71 -3.41
N THR A 21 5.44 -20.66 -4.35
CA THR A 21 4.64 -20.63 -5.59
C THR A 21 3.38 -21.49 -5.51
N LYS A 22 3.08 -22.08 -4.37
CA LYS A 22 1.83 -22.83 -4.17
C LYS A 22 0.63 -21.93 -4.46
N GLY A 23 -0.37 -22.50 -5.12
CA GLY A 23 -1.58 -21.78 -5.53
C GLY A 23 -1.50 -21.06 -6.87
N ASN A 24 -0.32 -20.98 -7.50
CA ASN A 24 -0.20 -20.42 -8.84
C ASN A 24 -0.82 -21.34 -9.90
N PHE A 25 -1.20 -20.75 -11.03
CA PHE A 25 -1.88 -21.45 -12.11
C PHE A 25 -0.95 -22.41 -12.84
N LEU A 26 -1.42 -23.64 -13.12
CA LEU A 26 -0.73 -24.71 -13.87
C LEU A 26 0.72 -24.94 -13.41
N GLY A 27 1.65 -25.05 -14.38
CA GLY A 27 3.06 -25.34 -14.16
C GLY A 27 3.82 -24.30 -13.31
N ARG A 28 3.27 -23.11 -13.14
CA ARG A 28 3.86 -22.05 -12.29
C ARG A 28 3.90 -22.42 -10.81
N ARG A 29 3.13 -23.42 -10.38
CA ARG A 29 3.11 -23.91 -8.99
C ARG A 29 4.06 -25.06 -8.71
N ASN A 30 4.37 -25.90 -9.69
CA ASN A 30 5.05 -27.20 -9.49
C ASN A 30 6.29 -27.42 -10.38
N LEU A 31 6.36 -26.82 -11.57
CA LEU A 31 7.55 -26.90 -12.42
C LEU A 31 8.59 -25.87 -11.95
N PHE A 32 9.71 -26.35 -11.43
CA PHE A 32 10.69 -25.53 -10.74
C PHE A 32 11.19 -24.33 -11.57
N THR A 33 11.53 -24.53 -12.85
CA THR A 33 12.05 -23.45 -13.70
C THR A 33 11.03 -22.34 -13.90
N VAL A 34 9.79 -22.72 -14.24
CA VAL A 34 8.69 -21.77 -14.45
C VAL A 34 8.27 -21.12 -13.12
N ALA A 35 8.20 -21.91 -12.04
CA ALA A 35 7.86 -21.43 -10.72
C ALA A 35 8.89 -20.42 -10.21
N LYS A 36 10.19 -20.67 -10.41
CA LYS A 36 11.25 -19.74 -10.03
C LYS A 36 11.11 -18.39 -10.72
N ASN A 37 10.94 -18.39 -12.05
CA ASN A 37 10.76 -17.16 -12.82
C ASN A 37 9.50 -16.38 -12.40
N THR A 38 8.41 -17.11 -12.14
CA THR A 38 7.15 -16.52 -11.66
C THR A 38 7.33 -15.89 -10.27
N LEU A 39 8.06 -16.56 -9.38
CA LEU A 39 8.36 -16.04 -8.04
C LEU A 39 9.20 -14.76 -8.11
N GLU A 40 10.28 -14.78 -8.88
CA GLU A 40 11.17 -13.62 -9.04
C GLU A 40 10.42 -12.41 -9.59
N LYS A 41 9.59 -12.62 -10.62
CA LYS A 41 8.75 -11.56 -11.18
C LYS A 41 7.70 -11.06 -10.18
N GLY A 42 7.06 -11.97 -9.45
CA GLY A 42 6.09 -11.63 -8.41
C GLY A 42 6.68 -10.82 -7.26
N LEU A 43 7.92 -11.13 -6.86
CA LEU A 43 8.65 -10.33 -5.84
C LEU A 43 8.97 -8.92 -6.35
N GLY A 44 9.30 -8.77 -7.64
CA GLY A 44 9.47 -7.47 -8.30
C GLY A 44 8.19 -6.65 -8.24
N TYR A 45 7.07 -7.23 -8.65
CA TYR A 45 5.76 -6.56 -8.59
C TYR A 45 5.34 -6.21 -7.15
N ALA A 46 5.64 -7.07 -6.18
CA ALA A 46 5.38 -6.77 -4.78
C ALA A 46 6.21 -5.57 -4.28
N TYR A 47 7.44 -5.44 -4.74
CA TYR A 47 8.28 -4.29 -4.42
C TYR A 47 7.73 -2.99 -5.01
N GLU A 48 7.36 -3.00 -6.29
CA GLU A 48 6.72 -1.86 -6.96
C GLU A 48 5.40 -1.50 -6.27
N GLY A 49 4.51 -2.47 -6.08
CA GLY A 49 3.21 -2.25 -5.43
C GLY A 49 3.31 -1.68 -4.01
N ARG A 50 4.35 -2.05 -3.23
CA ARG A 50 4.58 -1.40 -1.92
C ARG A 50 4.99 0.06 -2.04
N LYS A 51 5.62 0.48 -3.14
CA LYS A 51 5.93 1.88 -3.41
C LYS A 51 4.70 2.64 -3.88
N ASP A 52 3.95 2.09 -4.83
CA ASP A 52 2.76 2.70 -5.42
C ASP A 52 1.64 2.88 -4.38
N LYS A 53 1.49 1.92 -3.48
CA LYS A 53 0.53 1.97 -2.37
C LYS A 53 0.58 3.27 -1.57
N LYS A 54 1.76 3.88 -1.42
CA LYS A 54 1.92 5.16 -0.71
C LYS A 54 1.23 6.31 -1.44
N ALA A 55 1.37 6.35 -2.76
CA ALA A 55 0.72 7.36 -3.61
C ALA A 55 -0.79 7.13 -3.71
N GLU A 56 -1.22 5.89 -3.87
CA GLU A 56 -2.63 5.51 -3.96
C GLU A 56 -3.40 5.88 -2.69
N TYR A 57 -2.89 5.49 -1.51
CA TYR A 57 -3.54 5.84 -0.25
C TYR A 57 -3.57 7.34 0.00
N ARG A 58 -2.52 8.08 -0.40
CA ARG A 58 -2.54 9.53 -0.33
C ARG A 58 -3.67 10.12 -1.19
N GLY A 59 -3.89 9.59 -2.39
CA GLY A 59 -5.02 9.96 -3.25
C GLY A 59 -6.37 9.76 -2.56
N ILE A 60 -6.57 8.59 -1.95
CA ILE A 60 -7.79 8.26 -1.19
C ILE A 60 -7.99 9.23 -0.02
N TRP A 61 -6.97 9.54 0.75
CA TRP A 61 -7.09 10.51 1.85
C TRP A 61 -7.48 11.90 1.36
N ILE A 62 -6.91 12.36 0.25
CA ILE A 62 -7.25 13.64 -0.36
C ILE A 62 -8.72 13.67 -0.77
N GLN A 63 -9.23 12.60 -1.40
CA GLN A 63 -10.64 12.50 -1.79
C GLN A 63 -11.57 12.57 -0.57
N ARG A 64 -11.28 11.84 0.50
CA ARG A 64 -12.06 11.84 1.73
C ARG A 64 -12.10 13.21 2.40
N ILE A 65 -10.95 13.85 2.54
CA ILE A 65 -10.86 15.21 3.10
C ILE A 65 -11.64 16.18 2.21
N ASN A 66 -11.45 16.11 0.90
CA ASN A 66 -12.14 17.01 -0.05
C ASN A 66 -13.67 16.88 0.03
N ALA A 67 -14.19 15.66 0.12
CA ALA A 67 -15.62 15.44 0.30
C ALA A 67 -16.13 16.12 1.58
N ALA A 68 -15.46 15.88 2.70
CA ALA A 68 -15.86 16.46 3.98
C ALA A 68 -15.75 17.99 4.02
N VAL A 69 -14.71 18.61 3.48
CA VAL A 69 -14.57 20.08 3.52
C VAL A 69 -15.52 20.78 2.57
N ARG A 70 -16.01 20.13 1.51
CA ARG A 70 -17.02 20.68 0.61
C ARG A 70 -18.36 20.91 1.29
N GLU A 71 -18.72 20.11 2.28
CA GLU A 71 -19.91 20.33 3.12
C GLU A 71 -19.84 21.66 3.88
N TYR A 72 -18.62 22.14 4.16
CA TYR A 72 -18.39 23.44 4.80
C TYR A 72 -18.09 24.58 3.81
N GLY A 73 -18.29 24.35 2.52
CA GLY A 73 -18.13 25.36 1.46
C GLY A 73 -16.68 25.68 1.10
N MET A 74 -15.73 24.81 1.38
CA MET A 74 -14.31 24.98 1.05
C MET A 74 -13.80 23.92 0.08
N SER A 75 -12.79 24.28 -0.71
CA SER A 75 -12.02 23.31 -1.49
C SER A 75 -10.89 22.69 -0.66
N TYR A 76 -10.42 21.51 -1.10
CA TYR A 76 -9.28 20.85 -0.45
C TYR A 76 -8.02 21.75 -0.40
N SER A 77 -7.75 22.47 -1.49
CA SER A 77 -6.56 23.33 -1.59
C SER A 77 -6.62 24.50 -0.60
N GLU A 78 -7.77 25.13 -0.49
CA GLU A 78 -8.01 26.21 0.49
C GLU A 78 -7.86 25.71 1.92
N PHE A 79 -8.46 24.57 2.23
CA PHE A 79 -8.40 23.96 3.56
C PHE A 79 -6.95 23.63 3.97
N ILE A 80 -6.21 22.95 3.11
CA ILE A 80 -4.80 22.60 3.40
C ILE A 80 -3.92 23.86 3.48
N GLY A 81 -4.16 24.86 2.62
CA GLY A 81 -3.47 26.15 2.70
C GLY A 81 -3.70 26.85 4.02
N LYS A 82 -4.95 26.90 4.48
CA LYS A 82 -5.31 27.51 5.78
C LYS A 82 -4.74 26.72 6.97
N ILE A 83 -4.79 25.38 6.95
CA ILE A 83 -4.16 24.53 7.97
C ILE A 83 -2.66 24.84 8.09
N SER A 84 -1.97 24.91 6.97
CA SER A 84 -0.55 25.20 6.92
C SER A 84 -0.23 26.59 7.48
N LYS A 85 -0.99 27.60 7.08
CA LYS A 85 -0.83 29.00 7.60
C LYS A 85 -1.05 29.09 9.10
N LYS A 86 -1.95 28.29 9.68
CA LYS A 86 -2.22 28.25 11.13
C LYS A 86 -1.27 27.31 11.89
N GLY A 87 -0.25 26.73 11.24
CA GLY A 87 0.75 25.87 11.87
C GLY A 87 0.21 24.53 12.40
N ILE A 88 -0.94 24.07 11.90
CA ILE A 88 -1.53 22.80 12.35
C ILE A 88 -0.83 21.65 11.63
N THR A 89 -0.10 20.81 12.36
CA THR A 89 0.73 19.72 11.83
C THR A 89 0.03 18.36 11.90
N ILE A 90 -1.17 18.26 11.33
CA ILE A 90 -1.90 17.00 11.25
C ILE A 90 -1.68 16.38 9.86
N ASN A 91 -1.31 15.10 9.80
CA ASN A 91 -1.09 14.41 8.53
C ASN A 91 -2.42 14.09 7.83
N ARG A 92 -2.37 13.88 6.50
CA ARG A 92 -3.54 13.61 5.67
C ARG A 92 -4.29 12.34 6.05
N LYS A 93 -3.56 11.33 6.54
CA LYS A 93 -4.15 10.06 6.99
C LYS A 93 -5.07 10.31 8.21
N ALA A 94 -4.57 11.03 9.21
CA ALA A 94 -5.36 11.35 10.40
C ALA A 94 -6.55 12.27 10.08
N LEU A 95 -6.35 13.28 9.21
CA LEU A 95 -7.45 14.14 8.76
C LEU A 95 -8.54 13.35 8.03
N ALA A 96 -8.16 12.40 7.17
CA ALA A 96 -9.12 11.55 6.46
C ALA A 96 -9.85 10.59 7.39
N ASP A 97 -9.20 10.10 8.42
CA ASP A 97 -9.81 9.26 9.45
C ASP A 97 -10.80 10.05 10.30
N LEU A 98 -10.42 11.25 10.76
CA LEU A 98 -11.31 12.15 11.47
C LEU A 98 -12.54 12.53 10.63
N ALA A 99 -12.37 12.79 9.34
CA ALA A 99 -13.46 13.12 8.44
C ALA A 99 -14.51 12.01 8.32
N MET A 100 -14.07 10.74 8.36
CA MET A 100 -14.98 9.59 8.23
C MET A 100 -15.56 9.12 9.56
N ASN A 101 -14.72 8.95 10.56
CA ASN A 101 -15.06 8.26 11.79
C ASN A 101 -15.43 9.23 12.93
N HIS A 102 -14.94 10.47 12.87
CA HIS A 102 -15.13 11.47 13.92
C HIS A 102 -15.52 12.85 13.36
N PRO A 103 -16.70 13.00 12.71
CA PRO A 103 -17.10 14.22 12.03
C PRO A 103 -17.12 15.45 12.96
N LYS A 104 -17.55 15.31 14.21
CA LYS A 104 -17.52 16.40 15.21
C LYS A 104 -16.10 16.94 15.48
N ALA A 105 -15.11 16.05 15.56
CA ALA A 105 -13.73 16.45 15.73
C ALA A 105 -13.17 17.14 14.48
N PHE A 106 -13.55 16.65 13.31
CA PHE A 106 -13.20 17.29 12.04
C PHE A 106 -13.81 18.68 11.89
N GLU A 107 -15.08 18.84 12.27
CA GLU A 107 -15.78 20.14 12.30
C GLU A 107 -15.06 21.14 13.19
N ALA A 108 -14.61 20.74 14.39
CA ALA A 108 -13.83 21.60 15.28
C ALA A 108 -12.52 22.09 14.63
N ILE A 109 -11.87 21.24 13.82
CA ILE A 109 -10.69 21.65 13.05
C ILE A 109 -11.07 22.64 11.96
N VAL A 110 -12.16 22.37 11.22
CA VAL A 110 -12.66 23.26 10.16
C VAL A 110 -13.02 24.62 10.75
N ALA A 111 -13.70 24.69 11.89
CA ALA A 111 -14.07 25.94 12.57
C ALA A 111 -12.84 26.77 12.96
N LYS A 112 -11.79 26.11 13.43
CA LYS A 112 -10.52 26.80 13.74
C LYS A 112 -9.80 27.32 12.49
N VAL A 113 -10.04 26.72 11.35
CA VAL A 113 -9.34 27.03 10.09
C VAL A 113 -10.11 28.04 9.25
N LYS A 114 -11.42 28.12 9.42
CA LYS A 114 -12.30 29.08 8.74
C LYS A 114 -11.99 30.52 9.14
#